data_e8c8c403f0e67924d39fae071073ff72
#
_entry.id   e8c8c403f0e67924d39fae071073ff72
#
_cell.length_a   1.000
_cell.length_b   1.000
_cell.length_c   1.000
_cell.angle_alpha   90.00
_cell.angle_beta   90.00
_cell.angle_gamma   90.00
#
_symmetry.space_group_name_H-M   'P 1'
#
loop_
_entity.id
_entity.type
_entity.pdbx_description
1 polymer ?
#
loop_
_entity_poly.entity_id
_entity_poly.type
_entity_poly.pdbx_seq_one_letter_code
_entity_poly.pdbx_strand_id
1 'polypeptide(L)'
;MENKVYYGEYTLKHWIKLMLSGNIVLPEYQRHFVWRERDVKRLLQSLSDGQFVQPVTIALYDDSSIRQNLILDGQQRLTSLLLAYLGYFPDKKKFEMGDSIKVANEDDSAVDDGASPSEGFLWQYTDILRYGKDKFEIISNINTSDKYIKIRGDLINGLTDEFFEKTYLGFSYVVPETRIATDVQKNFSQLFRNINYFGKKLEPMDSRKSLYYQNQKLTNFFEGKCDDGSDVMGDLRIMEDLQPVKIDFVRYLAILSQYSSSNHDTARDVMMGYSAYSSRESYYADYVSYILGIEQEDRVDKFDRFDFAAAFPDDVWKERFNTLKTTISHMKLRMGLKDDRIFSSWYEADYWLFGLMYYVLFEGRMIREQYVVVNDRGRHVTLKSEIGTAIERMRSDSSFLKNSNRVTFIRNRLVESCNIYSSYVY
;
A
#
# COMPACT_ATOMS: atom_id res chain seq x y z
N MET A 1 -20.59 11.06 15.34
CA MET A 1 -20.89 11.91 14.15
C MET A 1 -21.89 11.14 13.29
N GLU A 2 -22.97 11.80 12.90
CA GLU A 2 -23.99 11.14 12.08
C GLU A 2 -23.68 11.38 10.60
N ASN A 3 -23.58 10.29 9.83
CA ASN A 3 -23.52 10.34 8.37
C ASN A 3 -24.94 10.20 7.83
N LYS A 4 -25.34 10.99 6.85
CA LYS A 4 -26.57 10.76 6.11
C LYS A 4 -26.34 9.78 4.99
N VAL A 5 -27.18 8.75 4.89
CA VAL A 5 -27.09 7.75 3.82
C VAL A 5 -28.34 7.82 2.95
N TYR A 6 -28.13 8.02 1.66
CA TYR A 6 -29.18 8.03 0.66
C TYR A 6 -29.09 6.75 -0.18
N TYR A 7 -30.24 6.18 -0.51
CA TYR A 7 -30.33 4.99 -1.35
C TYR A 7 -31.09 5.30 -2.62
N GLY A 8 -30.68 4.71 -3.71
CA GLY A 8 -31.35 4.87 -4.98
C GLY A 8 -30.78 3.96 -6.04
N GLU A 9 -31.18 4.18 -7.27
CA GLU A 9 -30.66 3.46 -8.43
C GLU A 9 -30.46 4.41 -9.61
N TYR A 10 -29.47 4.12 -10.41
CA TYR A 10 -29.21 4.78 -11.69
C TYR A 10 -29.21 3.78 -12.83
N THR A 11 -29.57 4.23 -14.02
CA THR A 11 -29.37 3.42 -15.21
C THR A 11 -27.90 3.14 -15.44
N LEU A 12 -27.56 2.02 -16.06
CA LEU A 12 -26.14 1.71 -16.36
C LEU A 12 -25.50 2.81 -17.20
N LYS A 13 -26.25 3.40 -18.14
CA LYS A 13 -25.79 4.53 -18.97
C LYS A 13 -25.46 5.76 -18.11
N HIS A 14 -26.25 6.03 -17.09
CA HIS A 14 -25.99 7.15 -16.18
C HIS A 14 -24.70 6.92 -15.37
N TRP A 15 -24.48 5.71 -14.85
CA TRP A 15 -23.24 5.34 -14.18
C TRP A 15 -22.02 5.56 -15.07
N ILE A 16 -22.08 5.09 -16.31
CA ILE A 16 -21.01 5.29 -17.30
C ILE A 16 -20.76 6.77 -17.54
N LYS A 17 -21.81 7.57 -17.67
CA LYS A 17 -21.70 9.03 -17.85
C LYS A 17 -21.01 9.70 -16.65
N LEU A 18 -21.32 9.29 -15.42
CA LEU A 18 -20.66 9.80 -14.22
C LEU A 18 -19.16 9.47 -14.20
N MET A 19 -18.77 8.26 -14.65
CA MET A 19 -17.37 7.87 -14.78
C MET A 19 -16.64 8.69 -15.86
N LEU A 20 -17.22 8.78 -17.05
CA LEU A 20 -16.61 9.49 -18.18
C LEU A 20 -16.46 11.00 -17.92
N SER A 21 -17.39 11.60 -17.16
CA SER A 21 -17.34 13.01 -16.79
C SER A 21 -16.47 13.33 -15.57
N GLY A 22 -15.94 12.30 -14.89
CA GLY A 22 -15.19 12.48 -13.64
C GLY A 22 -16.04 12.93 -12.44
N ASN A 23 -17.37 12.80 -12.52
CA ASN A 23 -18.27 13.14 -11.41
C ASN A 23 -18.21 12.12 -10.26
N ILE A 24 -17.75 10.92 -10.55
CA ILE A 24 -17.34 9.92 -9.54
C ILE A 24 -15.89 9.55 -9.80
N VAL A 25 -15.11 9.47 -8.73
CA VAL A 25 -13.68 9.27 -8.78
C VAL A 25 -13.32 7.98 -8.05
N LEU A 26 -12.37 7.25 -8.60
CA LEU A 26 -11.76 6.13 -7.92
C LEU A 26 -10.58 6.63 -7.10
N PRO A 27 -10.60 6.46 -5.78
CA PRO A 27 -9.43 6.77 -4.95
C PRO A 27 -8.21 5.95 -5.39
N GLU A 28 -7.03 6.54 -5.40
CA GLU A 28 -5.79 5.89 -5.88
C GLU A 28 -5.38 4.67 -5.04
N TYR A 29 -5.81 4.61 -3.78
CA TYR A 29 -5.57 3.44 -2.91
C TYR A 29 -6.47 2.25 -3.22
N GLN A 30 -7.50 2.41 -4.06
CA GLN A 30 -8.32 1.30 -4.48
C GLN A 30 -7.50 0.34 -5.33
N ARG A 31 -7.68 -0.97 -5.06
CA ARG A 31 -6.99 -2.01 -5.81
C ARG A 31 -7.23 -1.87 -7.31
N HIS A 32 -6.30 -2.36 -8.09
CA HIS A 32 -6.43 -2.44 -9.54
C HIS A 32 -7.61 -3.33 -9.96
N PHE A 33 -7.96 -3.27 -11.23
CA PHE A 33 -9.01 -4.10 -11.79
C PHE A 33 -8.53 -5.55 -11.88
N VAL A 34 -9.15 -6.45 -11.10
CA VAL A 34 -8.73 -7.87 -10.99
C VAL A 34 -9.68 -8.85 -11.66
N TRP A 35 -10.89 -8.42 -12.03
CA TRP A 35 -11.87 -9.30 -12.67
C TRP A 35 -11.37 -9.75 -14.05
N ARG A 36 -11.75 -10.99 -14.40
CA ARG A 36 -11.49 -11.58 -15.72
C ARG A 36 -12.71 -11.33 -16.62
N GLU A 37 -12.52 -11.47 -17.92
CA GLU A 37 -13.61 -11.32 -18.90
C GLU A 37 -14.85 -12.18 -18.55
N ARG A 38 -14.63 -13.38 -18.00
CA ARG A 38 -15.73 -14.25 -17.55
C ARG A 38 -16.55 -13.63 -16.39
N ASP A 39 -15.92 -12.87 -15.51
CA ASP A 39 -16.57 -12.24 -14.36
C ASP A 39 -17.40 -11.05 -14.83
N VAL A 40 -16.89 -10.30 -15.81
CA VAL A 40 -17.63 -9.24 -16.53
C VAL A 40 -18.89 -9.84 -17.17
N LYS A 41 -18.74 -10.93 -17.93
CA LYS A 41 -19.87 -11.61 -18.57
C LYS A 41 -20.92 -12.11 -17.56
N ARG A 42 -20.47 -12.63 -16.41
CA ARG A 42 -21.38 -13.09 -15.34
C ARG A 42 -22.18 -11.92 -14.76
N LEU A 43 -21.53 -10.76 -14.50
CA LEU A 43 -22.23 -9.56 -14.05
C LEU A 43 -23.30 -9.12 -15.05
N LEU A 44 -22.95 -9.04 -16.33
CA LEU A 44 -23.89 -8.64 -17.37
C LEU A 44 -25.07 -9.60 -17.51
N GLN A 45 -24.81 -10.91 -17.41
CA GLN A 45 -25.86 -11.91 -17.39
C GLN A 45 -26.81 -11.72 -16.21
N SER A 46 -26.26 -11.52 -15.00
CA SER A 46 -27.10 -11.27 -13.81
C SER A 46 -27.97 -10.02 -13.97
N LEU A 47 -27.44 -8.95 -14.55
CA LEU A 47 -28.19 -7.73 -14.82
C LEU A 47 -29.25 -7.94 -15.91
N SER A 48 -28.93 -8.69 -16.97
CA SER A 48 -29.87 -9.03 -18.05
C SER A 48 -31.02 -9.90 -17.56
N ASP A 49 -30.73 -10.82 -16.64
CA ASP A 49 -31.71 -11.73 -16.05
C ASP A 49 -32.53 -11.08 -14.90
N GLY A 50 -32.28 -9.79 -14.60
CA GLY A 50 -32.94 -9.08 -13.50
C GLY A 50 -32.57 -9.63 -12.12
N GLN A 51 -31.42 -10.32 -12.00
CA GLN A 51 -30.96 -10.84 -10.71
C GLN A 51 -30.43 -9.71 -9.83
N PHE A 52 -30.49 -9.92 -8.51
CA PHE A 52 -29.93 -8.95 -7.57
C PHE A 52 -28.42 -8.80 -7.75
N VAL A 53 -27.99 -7.57 -7.96
CA VAL A 53 -26.58 -7.16 -7.97
C VAL A 53 -26.36 -6.18 -6.83
N GLN A 54 -25.34 -6.43 -6.03
CA GLN A 54 -25.02 -5.58 -4.89
C GLN A 54 -24.86 -4.11 -5.29
N PRO A 55 -25.49 -3.16 -4.58
CA PRO A 55 -25.38 -1.73 -4.86
C PRO A 55 -23.93 -1.23 -4.77
N VAL A 56 -23.65 -0.16 -5.51
CA VAL A 56 -22.38 0.59 -5.42
C VAL A 56 -22.45 1.52 -4.21
N THR A 57 -21.36 1.65 -3.46
CA THR A 57 -21.27 2.63 -2.37
C THR A 57 -20.40 3.80 -2.79
N ILE A 58 -20.95 5.00 -2.71
CA ILE A 58 -20.28 6.26 -2.99
C ILE A 58 -20.28 7.12 -1.71
N ALA A 59 -19.23 7.89 -1.48
CA ALA A 59 -19.24 8.89 -0.41
C ALA A 59 -18.83 10.26 -0.94
N LEU A 60 -19.46 11.29 -0.41
CA LEU A 60 -19.04 12.67 -0.62
C LEU A 60 -17.81 12.96 0.24
N TYR A 61 -16.71 13.30 -0.40
CA TYR A 61 -15.55 13.90 0.23
C TYR A 61 -15.60 15.42 0.00
N ASP A 62 -15.70 16.20 1.08
CA ASP A 62 -15.78 17.66 1.02
C ASP A 62 -15.01 18.24 2.22
N ASP A 63 -13.78 18.66 1.99
CA ASP A 63 -12.88 19.22 3.01
C ASP A 63 -12.69 20.73 2.86
N SER A 64 -13.60 21.40 2.16
CA SER A 64 -13.58 22.85 1.85
C SER A 64 -12.57 23.25 0.75
N SER A 65 -11.61 22.40 0.41
CA SER A 65 -10.66 22.62 -0.70
C SER A 65 -10.98 21.75 -1.91
N ILE A 66 -11.40 20.51 -1.65
CA ILE A 66 -11.73 19.50 -2.66
C ILE A 66 -13.11 18.93 -2.37
N ARG A 67 -13.96 18.88 -3.41
CA ARG A 67 -15.28 18.26 -3.34
C ARG A 67 -15.38 17.18 -4.42
N GLN A 68 -15.47 15.92 -4.01
CA GLN A 68 -15.49 14.77 -4.89
C GLN A 68 -16.44 13.68 -4.41
N ASN A 69 -17.03 12.93 -5.32
CA ASN A 69 -17.77 11.73 -5.02
C ASN A 69 -16.85 10.52 -5.24
N LEU A 70 -16.48 9.86 -4.15
CA LEU A 70 -15.52 8.76 -4.17
C LEU A 70 -16.24 7.42 -4.18
N ILE A 71 -15.81 6.52 -5.05
CA ILE A 71 -16.29 5.13 -5.09
C ILE A 71 -15.63 4.39 -3.92
N LEU A 72 -16.42 3.93 -2.94
CA LEU A 72 -15.93 3.16 -1.80
C LEU A 72 -16.05 1.65 -2.02
N ASP A 73 -17.14 1.20 -2.64
CA ASP A 73 -17.34 -0.19 -3.06
C ASP A 73 -18.04 -0.23 -4.42
N GLY A 74 -17.80 -1.32 -5.15
CA GLY A 74 -18.39 -1.53 -6.48
C GLY A 74 -17.50 -1.11 -7.64
N GLN A 75 -16.25 -0.75 -7.40
CA GLN A 75 -15.28 -0.41 -8.44
C GLN A 75 -15.21 -1.47 -9.55
N GLN A 76 -15.08 -2.75 -9.20
CA GLN A 76 -14.99 -3.83 -10.18
C GLN A 76 -16.25 -3.91 -11.04
N ARG A 77 -17.42 -3.69 -10.45
CA ARG A 77 -18.72 -3.67 -11.13
C ARG A 77 -18.81 -2.50 -12.12
N LEU A 78 -18.52 -1.28 -11.64
CA LEU A 78 -18.56 -0.08 -12.51
C LEU A 78 -17.54 -0.16 -13.65
N THR A 79 -16.32 -0.58 -13.35
CA THR A 79 -15.28 -0.80 -14.37
C THR A 79 -15.73 -1.82 -15.42
N SER A 80 -16.36 -2.93 -14.98
CA SER A 80 -16.90 -3.95 -15.88
C SER A 80 -18.00 -3.41 -16.80
N LEU A 81 -18.88 -2.56 -16.28
CA LEU A 81 -19.93 -1.91 -17.07
C LEU A 81 -19.34 -0.97 -18.13
N LEU A 82 -18.32 -0.19 -17.78
CA LEU A 82 -17.62 0.68 -18.71
C LEU A 82 -16.94 -0.14 -19.81
N LEU A 83 -16.19 -1.20 -19.46
CA LEU A 83 -15.54 -2.07 -20.42
C LEU A 83 -16.55 -2.75 -21.37
N ALA A 84 -17.68 -3.23 -20.83
CA ALA A 84 -18.75 -3.81 -21.63
C ALA A 84 -19.39 -2.79 -22.58
N TYR A 85 -19.63 -1.56 -22.12
CA TYR A 85 -20.16 -0.47 -22.94
C TYR A 85 -19.24 -0.08 -24.09
N LEU A 86 -17.92 -0.11 -23.84
CA LEU A 86 -16.91 0.15 -24.85
C LEU A 86 -16.68 -1.07 -25.77
N GLY A 87 -16.96 -2.28 -25.31
CA GLY A 87 -16.71 -3.54 -26.01
C GLY A 87 -15.23 -3.97 -26.01
N TYR A 88 -14.44 -3.46 -25.10
CA TYR A 88 -12.99 -3.73 -25.00
C TYR A 88 -12.58 -4.17 -23.60
N PHE A 89 -11.54 -4.98 -23.54
CA PHE A 89 -10.93 -5.46 -22.32
C PHE A 89 -9.42 -5.19 -22.35
N PRO A 90 -8.80 -4.78 -21.23
CA PRO A 90 -7.35 -4.58 -21.19
C PRO A 90 -6.61 -5.93 -21.36
N ASP A 91 -5.61 -5.96 -22.23
CA ASP A 91 -4.76 -7.13 -22.40
C ASP A 91 -3.79 -7.22 -21.22
N LYS A 92 -4.03 -8.18 -20.34
CA LYS A 92 -3.21 -8.37 -19.14
C LYS A 92 -1.72 -8.41 -19.43
N LYS A 93 -1.32 -9.16 -20.45
CA LYS A 93 0.10 -9.31 -20.83
C LYS A 93 0.78 -8.00 -21.22
N LYS A 94 0.00 -7.03 -21.73
CA LYS A 94 0.52 -5.72 -22.13
C LYS A 94 0.63 -4.73 -20.96
N PHE A 95 -0.07 -4.99 -19.87
CA PHE A 95 -0.03 -4.18 -18.66
C PHE A 95 0.81 -4.82 -17.53
N GLU A 96 1.17 -6.09 -17.66
CA GLU A 96 2.09 -6.79 -16.74
C GLU A 96 3.56 -6.37 -16.92
N MET A 97 3.91 -5.77 -18.05
CA MET A 97 5.30 -5.42 -18.41
C MET A 97 5.78 -4.06 -17.91
N GLY A 98 5.01 -3.32 -17.14
CA GLY A 98 5.48 -2.12 -16.45
C GLY A 98 5.90 -2.47 -15.02
N ASP A 99 6.90 -1.80 -14.48
CA ASP A 99 7.51 -1.95 -13.14
C ASP A 99 6.52 -2.03 -11.95
N SER A 100 5.56 -2.96 -12.02
CA SER A 100 4.59 -3.24 -10.97
C SER A 100 5.23 -4.09 -9.90
N ILE A 101 5.98 -3.43 -9.05
CA ILE A 101 6.64 -4.07 -7.94
C ILE A 101 5.64 -4.21 -6.81
N LYS A 102 5.22 -5.45 -6.53
CA LYS A 102 4.48 -5.77 -5.30
C LYS A 102 5.29 -5.28 -4.10
N VAL A 103 4.62 -4.80 -3.07
CA VAL A 103 5.27 -4.58 -1.78
C VAL A 103 5.31 -5.92 -1.05
N ALA A 104 6.46 -6.21 -0.46
CA ALA A 104 6.70 -7.42 0.29
C ALA A 104 5.71 -7.57 1.44
N ASN A 105 5.02 -8.70 1.49
CA ASN A 105 4.06 -9.02 2.55
C ASN A 105 4.64 -10.13 3.42
N GLU A 106 4.88 -9.85 4.70
CA GLU A 106 5.40 -10.85 5.64
C GLU A 106 4.38 -11.96 5.97
N ASP A 107 3.12 -11.79 5.55
CA ASP A 107 1.99 -12.66 5.92
C ASP A 107 1.62 -13.71 4.87
N ASP A 108 2.44 -13.95 3.84
CA ASP A 108 2.13 -14.88 2.72
C ASP A 108 2.01 -16.37 3.10
N SER A 109 1.92 -16.69 4.39
CA SER A 109 1.56 -18.04 4.85
C SER A 109 0.07 -18.20 5.17
N ALA A 110 -0.78 -17.24 4.86
CA ALA A 110 -2.22 -17.35 5.01
C ALA A 110 -2.77 -18.30 3.94
N VAL A 111 -3.15 -19.46 4.44
CA VAL A 111 -3.90 -20.54 3.83
C VAL A 111 -4.61 -20.16 2.53
N ASP A 112 -4.23 -20.87 1.50
CA ASP A 112 -4.84 -20.99 0.18
C ASP A 112 -6.35 -21.19 0.24
N ASP A 113 -7.11 -20.11 0.18
CA ASP A 113 -8.54 -20.12 -0.14
C ASP A 113 -8.77 -20.13 -1.67
N GLY A 114 -7.85 -20.70 -2.45
CA GLY A 114 -8.04 -20.94 -3.89
C GLY A 114 -8.02 -19.68 -4.77
N ALA A 115 -7.69 -18.53 -4.22
CA ALA A 115 -7.40 -17.33 -4.98
C ALA A 115 -5.90 -17.26 -5.22
N SER A 116 -5.45 -17.70 -6.39
CA SER A 116 -4.09 -17.41 -6.84
C SER A 116 -3.74 -15.94 -6.57
N PRO A 117 -2.51 -15.63 -6.08
CA PRO A 117 -2.07 -14.25 -5.95
C PRO A 117 -2.39 -13.54 -7.26
N SER A 118 -3.05 -12.41 -7.18
CA SER A 118 -3.38 -11.65 -8.39
C SER A 118 -2.05 -11.20 -8.99
N GLU A 119 -1.59 -11.94 -9.99
CA GLU A 119 -0.47 -11.55 -10.84
C GLU A 119 -0.66 -10.08 -11.21
N GLY A 120 0.34 -9.26 -10.93
CA GLY A 120 0.32 -7.79 -10.90
C GLY A 120 -0.19 -7.12 -12.18
N PHE A 121 -1.49 -7.16 -12.40
CA PHE A 121 -2.17 -6.44 -13.45
C PHE A 121 -2.47 -5.02 -12.96
N LEU A 122 -1.62 -4.07 -13.32
CA LEU A 122 -1.76 -2.67 -12.93
C LEU A 122 -2.59 -1.91 -13.94
N TRP A 123 -3.90 -2.01 -13.84
CA TRP A 123 -4.82 -1.26 -14.66
C TRP A 123 -6.05 -0.84 -13.86
N GLN A 124 -6.48 0.40 -14.07
CA GLN A 124 -7.72 0.96 -13.54
C GLN A 124 -8.55 1.58 -14.67
N TYR A 125 -9.84 1.78 -14.46
CA TYR A 125 -10.66 2.39 -15.48
C TYR A 125 -10.21 3.82 -15.84
N THR A 126 -9.53 4.51 -14.95
CA THR A 126 -8.92 5.82 -15.21
C THR A 126 -7.88 5.79 -16.33
N ASP A 127 -7.24 4.63 -16.54
CA ASP A 127 -6.29 4.48 -17.65
C ASP A 127 -6.98 4.52 -19.03
N ILE A 128 -8.21 4.00 -19.14
CA ILE A 128 -8.96 4.05 -20.39
C ILE A 128 -9.50 5.46 -20.66
N LEU A 129 -9.75 6.28 -19.63
CA LEU A 129 -10.20 7.66 -19.78
C LEU A 129 -9.14 8.58 -20.39
N ARG A 130 -7.88 8.15 -20.41
CA ARG A 130 -6.79 8.88 -21.10
C ARG A 130 -6.95 8.85 -22.63
N TYR A 131 -7.76 7.93 -23.15
CA TYR A 131 -8.01 7.77 -24.57
C TYR A 131 -9.17 8.64 -25.09
N GLY A 132 -9.94 9.29 -24.22
CA GLY A 132 -11.02 10.19 -24.62
C GLY A 132 -12.05 10.41 -23.51
N LYS A 133 -13.01 11.30 -23.79
CA LYS A 133 -14.08 11.70 -22.86
C LYS A 133 -15.44 11.09 -23.19
N ASP A 134 -15.57 10.47 -24.35
CA ASP A 134 -16.77 9.79 -24.78
C ASP A 134 -16.47 8.45 -25.47
N LYS A 135 -17.53 7.67 -25.72
CA LYS A 135 -17.42 6.33 -26.32
C LYS A 135 -16.69 6.34 -27.63
N PHE A 136 -17.01 7.30 -28.52
CA PHE A 136 -16.50 7.34 -29.89
C PHE A 136 -14.99 7.67 -29.87
N GLU A 137 -14.61 8.69 -29.15
CA GLU A 137 -13.22 9.12 -28.99
C GLU A 137 -12.37 8.00 -28.40
N ILE A 138 -12.83 7.38 -27.28
CA ILE A 138 -12.13 6.28 -26.64
C ILE A 138 -11.94 5.11 -27.61
N ILE A 139 -13.00 4.65 -28.26
CA ILE A 139 -12.92 3.51 -29.19
C ILE A 139 -12.00 3.81 -30.38
N SER A 140 -12.07 5.01 -30.93
CA SER A 140 -11.20 5.43 -32.05
C SER A 140 -9.73 5.34 -31.67
N ASN A 141 -9.38 5.82 -30.47
CA ASN A 141 -8.00 5.83 -30.00
C ASN A 141 -7.52 4.44 -29.50
N ILE A 142 -8.39 3.65 -28.89
CA ILE A 142 -8.08 2.29 -28.45
C ILE A 142 -7.84 1.35 -29.63
N ASN A 143 -8.57 1.51 -30.74
CA ASN A 143 -8.40 0.67 -31.92
C ASN A 143 -6.99 0.73 -32.51
N THR A 144 -6.25 1.79 -32.25
CA THR A 144 -4.84 1.94 -32.63
C THR A 144 -3.85 1.40 -31.65
N SER A 145 -4.32 0.97 -30.46
CA SER A 145 -3.50 0.47 -29.36
C SER A 145 -3.55 -1.05 -29.29
N ASP A 146 -2.40 -1.69 -29.14
CA ASP A 146 -2.28 -3.12 -28.92
C ASP A 146 -2.54 -3.54 -27.45
N LYS A 147 -2.83 -2.56 -26.56
CA LYS A 147 -3.06 -2.78 -25.13
C LYS A 147 -4.47 -3.24 -24.81
N TYR A 148 -5.40 -3.20 -25.75
CA TYR A 148 -6.79 -3.58 -25.53
C TYR A 148 -7.24 -4.59 -26.56
N ILE A 149 -8.00 -5.58 -26.09
CA ILE A 149 -8.60 -6.62 -26.92
C ILE A 149 -10.11 -6.43 -26.99
N LYS A 150 -10.69 -6.67 -28.15
CA LYS A 150 -12.15 -6.62 -28.30
C LYS A 150 -12.79 -7.79 -27.58
N ILE A 151 -13.76 -7.50 -26.71
CA ILE A 151 -14.51 -8.55 -26.01
C ILE A 151 -15.36 -9.31 -27.05
N ARG A 152 -15.26 -10.64 -27.05
CA ARG A 152 -16.00 -11.51 -27.96
C ARG A 152 -17.06 -12.31 -27.21
N GLY A 153 -18.15 -12.59 -27.87
CA GLY A 153 -19.23 -13.46 -27.37
C GLY A 153 -20.60 -12.88 -27.60
N ASP A 154 -21.59 -13.76 -27.69
CA ASP A 154 -22.96 -13.41 -28.06
C ASP A 154 -23.62 -12.45 -27.06
N LEU A 155 -23.31 -12.62 -25.77
CA LEU A 155 -23.82 -11.75 -24.72
C LEU A 155 -23.41 -10.29 -24.94
N ILE A 156 -22.13 -10.05 -25.26
CA ILE A 156 -21.62 -8.69 -25.49
C ILE A 156 -22.14 -8.12 -26.81
N ASN A 157 -22.21 -8.96 -27.83
CA ASN A 157 -22.76 -8.54 -29.15
C ASN A 157 -24.25 -8.19 -29.08
N GLY A 158 -24.97 -8.77 -28.09
CA GLY A 158 -26.40 -8.48 -27.84
C GLY A 158 -26.67 -7.25 -26.95
N LEU A 159 -25.63 -6.64 -26.35
CA LEU A 159 -25.79 -5.44 -25.54
C LEU A 159 -26.06 -4.21 -26.44
N THR A 160 -27.30 -3.75 -26.41
CA THR A 160 -27.75 -2.56 -27.11
C THR A 160 -27.65 -1.32 -26.23
N ASP A 161 -27.68 -0.12 -26.78
CA ASP A 161 -27.81 1.10 -25.99
C ASP A 161 -29.05 1.08 -25.10
N GLU A 162 -30.14 0.44 -25.56
CA GLU A 162 -31.37 0.26 -24.81
C GLU A 162 -31.15 -0.55 -23.50
N PHE A 163 -30.30 -1.57 -23.53
CA PHE A 163 -29.93 -2.32 -22.32
C PHE A 163 -29.32 -1.39 -21.26
N PHE A 164 -28.38 -0.53 -21.64
CA PHE A 164 -27.74 0.42 -20.74
C PHE A 164 -28.70 1.52 -20.25
N GLU A 165 -29.70 1.87 -21.03
CA GLU A 165 -30.70 2.90 -20.69
C GLU A 165 -31.82 2.37 -19.80
N LYS A 166 -32.16 1.09 -19.89
CA LYS A 166 -33.29 0.49 -19.17
C LYS A 166 -32.91 -0.41 -18.03
N THR A 167 -31.64 -0.79 -17.89
CA THR A 167 -31.14 -1.59 -16.78
C THR A 167 -30.59 -0.69 -15.69
N TYR A 168 -30.90 -1.03 -14.43
CA TYR A 168 -30.55 -0.22 -13.26
C TYR A 168 -29.56 -0.94 -12.37
N LEU A 169 -28.71 -0.16 -11.68
CA LEU A 169 -27.84 -0.61 -10.62
C LEU A 169 -27.98 0.33 -9.42
N GLY A 170 -28.26 -0.26 -8.26
CA GLY A 170 -28.48 0.46 -7.03
C GLY A 170 -27.22 1.13 -6.49
N PHE A 171 -27.43 2.15 -5.64
CA PHE A 171 -26.35 2.80 -4.88
C PHE A 171 -26.75 3.09 -3.44
N SER A 172 -25.75 3.19 -2.58
CA SER A 172 -25.78 3.90 -1.32
C SER A 172 -24.85 5.11 -1.41
N TYR A 173 -25.34 6.28 -1.04
CA TYR A 173 -24.57 7.53 -1.07
C TYR A 173 -24.43 8.10 0.33
N VAL A 174 -23.20 8.12 0.83
CA VAL A 174 -22.88 8.57 2.17
C VAL A 174 -22.42 10.02 2.12
N VAL A 175 -23.09 10.88 2.91
CA VAL A 175 -22.79 12.30 3.01
C VAL A 175 -22.42 12.62 4.46
N PRO A 176 -21.15 12.96 4.75
CA PRO A 176 -20.73 13.39 6.07
C PRO A 176 -21.46 14.69 6.48
N GLU A 177 -21.85 14.82 7.74
CA GLU A 177 -22.44 16.08 8.24
C GLU A 177 -21.40 17.16 8.54
N THR A 178 -20.15 16.76 8.79
CA THR A 178 -19.06 17.70 9.08
C THR A 178 -18.32 18.11 7.81
N ARG A 179 -17.82 19.36 7.79
CA ARG A 179 -16.93 19.89 6.75
C ARG A 179 -15.54 20.25 7.30
N ILE A 180 -15.26 19.90 8.56
CA ILE A 180 -13.94 20.08 9.15
C ILE A 180 -13.01 19.03 8.55
N ALA A 181 -11.96 19.47 7.86
CA ALA A 181 -11.09 18.60 7.06
C ALA A 181 -10.56 17.37 7.84
N THR A 182 -10.12 17.57 9.10
CA THR A 182 -9.64 16.48 9.96
C THR A 182 -10.72 15.46 10.28
N ASP A 183 -11.95 15.92 10.51
CA ASP A 183 -13.08 15.06 10.85
C ASP A 183 -13.63 14.34 9.62
N VAL A 184 -13.65 15.02 8.46
CA VAL A 184 -14.01 14.41 7.16
C VAL A 184 -13.06 13.27 6.85
N GLN A 185 -11.76 13.48 7.02
CA GLN A 185 -10.74 12.45 6.79
C GLN A 185 -10.91 11.24 7.72
N LYS A 186 -11.09 11.48 9.03
CA LYS A 186 -11.33 10.40 10.01
C LYS A 186 -12.59 9.60 9.67
N ASN A 187 -13.70 10.28 9.41
CA ASN A 187 -14.95 9.64 9.04
C ASN A 187 -14.82 8.80 7.77
N PHE A 188 -14.14 9.35 6.76
CA PHE A 188 -13.93 8.68 5.50
C PHE A 188 -13.11 7.39 5.67
N SER A 189 -12.01 7.46 6.43
CA SER A 189 -11.16 6.31 6.72
C SER A 189 -11.92 5.23 7.50
N GLN A 190 -12.71 5.60 8.50
CA GLN A 190 -13.57 4.67 9.25
C GLN A 190 -14.64 4.03 8.36
N LEU A 191 -15.31 4.83 7.55
CA LEU A 191 -16.33 4.35 6.62
C LEU A 191 -15.77 3.34 5.64
N PHE A 192 -14.63 3.66 5.03
CA PHE A 192 -13.93 2.78 4.11
C PHE A 192 -13.51 1.45 4.77
N ARG A 193 -12.97 1.53 5.99
CA ARG A 193 -12.62 0.35 6.79
C ARG A 193 -13.84 -0.53 7.07
N ASN A 194 -14.96 0.05 7.49
CA ASN A 194 -16.17 -0.69 7.79
C ASN A 194 -16.72 -1.40 6.54
N ILE A 195 -16.76 -0.70 5.40
CA ILE A 195 -17.23 -1.30 4.13
C ILE A 195 -16.35 -2.49 3.73
N ASN A 196 -15.04 -2.37 3.88
CA ASN A 196 -14.11 -3.45 3.54
C ASN A 196 -14.12 -4.60 4.57
N TYR A 197 -14.47 -4.33 5.83
CA TYR A 197 -14.62 -5.36 6.84
C TYR A 197 -15.79 -6.31 6.54
N PHE A 198 -16.89 -5.78 6.03
CA PHE A 198 -18.10 -6.55 5.68
C PHE A 198 -18.13 -7.05 4.23
N GLY A 199 -17.22 -6.58 3.37
CA GLY A 199 -17.13 -6.95 1.96
C GLY A 199 -16.06 -8.01 1.67
N LYS A 200 -15.72 -8.19 0.39
CA LYS A 200 -14.54 -8.97 0.01
C LYS A 200 -13.30 -8.19 0.49
N LYS A 201 -12.55 -8.80 1.40
CA LYS A 201 -11.37 -8.18 2.01
C LYS A 201 -10.44 -7.60 0.94
N LEU A 202 -10.03 -6.35 1.12
CA LEU A 202 -8.89 -5.79 0.39
C LEU A 202 -7.62 -6.55 0.79
N GLU A 203 -6.63 -6.52 -0.07
CA GLU A 203 -5.28 -6.87 0.36
C GLU A 203 -4.95 -6.01 1.61
N PRO A 204 -4.33 -6.60 2.64
CA PRO A 204 -4.10 -5.91 3.91
C PRO A 204 -3.45 -4.54 3.75
N MET A 205 -2.53 -4.43 2.80
CA MET A 205 -1.81 -3.21 2.50
C MET A 205 -2.67 -2.14 1.84
N ASP A 206 -3.58 -2.52 0.94
CA ASP A 206 -4.52 -1.57 0.33
C ASP A 206 -5.50 -1.04 1.38
N SER A 207 -5.92 -1.90 2.31
CA SER A 207 -6.72 -1.50 3.47
C SER A 207 -5.98 -0.47 4.33
N ARG A 208 -4.70 -0.67 4.60
CA ARG A 208 -3.85 0.26 5.36
C ARG A 208 -3.64 1.59 4.63
N LYS A 209 -3.37 1.55 3.33
CA LYS A 209 -3.22 2.76 2.50
C LYS A 209 -4.46 3.65 2.52
N SER A 210 -5.64 3.04 2.56
CA SER A 210 -6.89 3.78 2.61
C SER A 210 -7.01 4.70 3.83
N LEU A 211 -6.30 4.40 4.92
CA LEU A 211 -6.33 5.19 6.14
C LEU A 211 -5.65 6.56 5.98
N TYR A 212 -4.55 6.63 5.24
CA TYR A 212 -3.72 7.85 5.16
C TYR A 212 -3.77 8.59 3.82
N TYR A 213 -4.32 7.97 2.77
CA TYR A 213 -4.23 8.51 1.41
C TYR A 213 -4.84 9.92 1.23
N GLN A 214 -5.88 10.26 1.99
CA GLN A 214 -6.51 11.58 1.93
C GLN A 214 -5.66 12.70 2.56
N ASN A 215 -4.62 12.35 3.32
CA ASN A 215 -3.68 13.31 3.90
C ASN A 215 -2.36 13.25 3.12
N GLN A 216 -2.21 14.11 2.12
CA GLN A 216 -1.04 14.12 1.23
C GLN A 216 0.30 14.18 1.99
N LYS A 217 0.37 14.95 3.07
CA LYS A 217 1.55 15.06 3.91
C LYS A 217 1.90 13.72 4.56
N LEU A 218 0.94 13.07 5.21
CA LEU A 218 1.15 11.78 5.87
C LEU A 218 1.27 10.63 4.87
N THR A 219 0.64 10.74 3.70
CA THR A 219 0.89 9.79 2.60
C THR A 219 2.38 9.77 2.23
N ASN A 220 2.99 10.92 2.01
CA ASN A 220 4.41 10.99 1.71
C ASN A 220 5.28 10.43 2.84
N PHE A 221 4.90 10.69 4.10
CA PHE A 221 5.60 10.12 5.26
C PHE A 221 5.51 8.60 5.29
N PHE A 222 4.30 8.03 5.20
CA PHE A 222 4.11 6.57 5.26
C PHE A 222 4.69 5.82 4.05
N GLU A 223 4.66 6.44 2.88
CA GLU A 223 5.20 5.82 1.67
C GLU A 223 6.71 6.07 1.48
N GLY A 224 7.34 6.84 2.37
CA GLY A 224 8.75 7.17 2.27
C GLY A 224 9.08 8.01 1.03
N LYS A 225 8.25 9.03 0.75
CA LYS A 225 8.44 9.91 -0.41
C LYS A 225 9.03 11.25 0.00
N CYS A 226 10.06 11.65 -0.72
CA CYS A 226 10.62 13.00 -0.63
C CYS A 226 9.68 14.01 -1.27
N ASP A 227 9.92 15.31 -1.04
CA ASP A 227 9.11 16.39 -1.61
C ASP A 227 9.14 16.43 -3.16
N ASP A 228 10.19 15.90 -3.78
CA ASP A 228 10.32 15.74 -5.23
C ASP A 228 9.55 14.52 -5.79
N GLY A 229 8.81 13.80 -4.95
CA GLY A 229 8.07 12.61 -5.30
C GLY A 229 8.92 11.34 -5.41
N SER A 230 10.24 11.43 -5.20
CA SER A 230 11.12 10.26 -5.26
C SER A 230 11.04 9.41 -3.99
N ASP A 231 11.21 8.10 -4.13
CA ASP A 231 11.21 7.17 -2.99
C ASP A 231 12.54 7.21 -2.22
N VAL A 232 12.47 7.26 -0.89
CA VAL A 232 13.64 7.21 0.02
C VAL A 232 14.47 5.94 -0.20
N MET A 233 13.78 4.79 -0.29
CA MET A 233 14.45 3.50 -0.52
C MET A 233 14.74 3.24 -2.00
N GLY A 234 14.22 4.08 -2.89
CA GLY A 234 14.43 3.99 -4.33
C GLY A 234 14.06 2.62 -4.88
N ASP A 235 15.05 1.97 -5.45
CA ASP A 235 14.92 0.67 -6.12
C ASP A 235 15.34 -0.51 -5.25
N LEU A 236 15.50 -0.33 -3.93
CA LEU A 236 15.74 -1.46 -3.03
C LEU A 236 14.56 -2.41 -3.05
N ARG A 237 14.84 -3.68 -3.20
CA ARG A 237 13.86 -4.77 -3.29
C ARG A 237 14.26 -5.90 -2.36
N ILE A 238 13.28 -6.75 -2.08
CA ILE A 238 13.48 -8.00 -1.36
C ILE A 238 12.97 -9.14 -2.24
N MET A 239 13.62 -10.30 -2.17
CA MET A 239 13.18 -11.48 -2.90
C MET A 239 12.09 -12.21 -2.11
N GLU A 240 10.88 -12.30 -2.67
CA GLU A 240 9.77 -13.13 -2.17
C GLU A 240 9.29 -14.04 -3.30
N ASP A 241 9.09 -15.30 -3.01
CA ASP A 241 8.59 -16.31 -3.97
C ASP A 241 9.24 -16.23 -5.37
N LEU A 242 10.56 -16.04 -5.39
CA LEU A 242 11.36 -15.87 -6.60
C LEU A 242 11.08 -14.58 -7.40
N GLN A 243 10.36 -13.62 -6.81
CA GLN A 243 10.11 -12.32 -7.43
C GLN A 243 10.63 -11.17 -6.55
N PRO A 244 11.24 -10.14 -7.16
CA PRO A 244 11.64 -8.95 -6.43
C PRO A 244 10.41 -8.09 -6.10
N VAL A 245 10.20 -7.78 -4.82
CA VAL A 245 9.10 -6.96 -4.32
C VAL A 245 9.61 -5.71 -3.63
N LYS A 246 8.78 -4.67 -3.57
CA LYS A 246 9.13 -3.40 -2.92
C LYS A 246 9.14 -3.60 -1.40
N ILE A 247 10.12 -2.97 -0.73
CA ILE A 247 10.21 -2.97 0.73
C ILE A 247 9.09 -2.11 1.33
N ASP A 248 8.38 -2.66 2.32
CA ASP A 248 7.34 -1.93 3.05
C ASP A 248 7.95 -0.89 4.01
N PHE A 249 7.83 0.38 3.68
CA PHE A 249 8.38 1.47 4.48
C PHE A 249 7.64 1.62 5.83
N VAL A 250 6.31 1.41 5.85
CA VAL A 250 5.50 1.50 7.08
C VAL A 250 5.94 0.45 8.10
N ARG A 251 6.36 -0.73 7.66
CA ARG A 251 6.91 -1.76 8.54
C ARG A 251 8.07 -1.23 9.39
N TYR A 252 9.03 -0.58 8.74
CA TYR A 252 10.18 0.01 9.44
C TYR A 252 9.77 1.17 10.32
N LEU A 253 8.88 2.06 9.86
CA LEU A 253 8.37 3.15 10.67
C LEU A 253 7.70 2.67 11.95
N ALA A 254 6.79 1.70 11.85
CA ALA A 254 6.06 1.16 13.00
C ALA A 254 7.00 0.52 14.05
N ILE A 255 7.93 -0.32 13.58
CA ILE A 255 8.90 -1.01 14.45
C ILE A 255 9.80 0.01 15.14
N LEU A 256 10.35 0.96 14.39
CA LEU A 256 11.28 1.95 14.90
C LEU A 256 10.62 2.99 15.80
N SER A 257 9.36 3.33 15.58
CA SER A 257 8.59 4.20 16.46
C SER A 257 8.43 3.60 17.86
N GLN A 258 8.11 2.31 17.96
CA GLN A 258 8.09 1.64 19.26
C GLN A 258 9.49 1.47 19.87
N TYR A 259 10.49 1.18 19.03
CA TYR A 259 11.86 1.04 19.50
C TYR A 259 12.40 2.34 20.06
N SER A 260 12.19 3.47 19.39
CA SER A 260 12.66 4.78 19.84
C SER A 260 12.08 5.22 21.19
N SER A 261 10.91 4.70 21.55
CA SER A 261 10.22 5.00 22.83
C SER A 261 10.29 3.91 23.87
N SER A 262 11.05 2.82 23.62
CA SER A 262 11.15 1.65 24.49
C SER A 262 12.57 1.44 25.06
N ASN A 263 12.75 0.36 25.81
CA ASN A 263 14.09 -0.08 26.22
C ASN A 263 14.86 -0.63 25.02
N HIS A 264 15.91 0.06 24.60
CA HIS A 264 16.71 -0.26 23.41
C HIS A 264 17.48 -1.59 23.55
N ASP A 265 17.85 -2.01 24.76
CA ASP A 265 18.68 -3.20 24.96
C ASP A 265 17.98 -4.50 24.53
N THR A 266 16.68 -4.54 24.65
CA THR A 266 15.91 -5.77 24.40
C THR A 266 14.84 -5.64 23.33
N ALA A 267 14.50 -4.43 22.94
CA ALA A 267 13.34 -4.12 22.08
C ALA A 267 12.04 -4.85 22.51
N ARG A 268 11.90 -5.12 23.82
CA ARG A 268 10.85 -6.01 24.36
C ARG A 268 9.44 -5.55 24.02
N ASP A 269 9.22 -4.24 23.96
CA ASP A 269 7.91 -3.64 23.75
C ASP A 269 7.52 -3.62 22.24
N VAL A 270 8.50 -3.77 21.35
CA VAL A 270 8.27 -3.81 19.90
C VAL A 270 7.38 -5.01 19.54
N MET A 271 6.27 -4.76 18.84
CA MET A 271 5.29 -5.77 18.43
C MET A 271 4.74 -6.63 19.59
N MET A 272 4.74 -6.11 20.83
CA MET A 272 4.18 -6.84 21.96
C MET A 272 2.67 -7.00 21.79
N GLY A 273 2.18 -8.26 21.89
CA GLY A 273 0.77 -8.61 21.63
C GLY A 273 0.41 -8.86 20.18
N TYR A 274 1.37 -8.76 19.24
CA TYR A 274 1.22 -9.10 17.81
C TYR A 274 2.16 -10.26 17.42
N SER A 275 2.29 -11.24 18.29
CA SER A 275 3.21 -12.36 18.09
C SER A 275 2.75 -13.35 17.02
N ALA A 276 1.46 -13.39 16.73
CA ALA A 276 0.91 -14.22 15.65
C ALA A 276 1.27 -13.60 14.29
N TYR A 277 1.63 -14.44 13.34
CA TYR A 277 2.00 -14.03 11.99
C TYR A 277 0.87 -13.23 11.32
N SER A 278 -0.36 -13.70 11.45
CA SER A 278 -1.58 -13.06 10.92
C SER A 278 -1.93 -11.71 11.54
N SER A 279 -1.25 -11.29 12.61
CA SER A 279 -1.55 -10.03 13.30
C SER A 279 -0.59 -8.88 12.94
N ARG A 280 0.39 -9.10 12.07
CA ARG A 280 1.40 -8.06 11.74
C ARG A 280 0.83 -6.93 10.93
N GLU A 281 0.00 -7.23 9.95
CA GLU A 281 -0.66 -6.17 9.21
C GLU A 281 -1.57 -5.32 10.13
N SER A 282 -2.21 -5.95 11.11
CA SER A 282 -2.95 -5.23 12.15
C SER A 282 -2.03 -4.30 12.94
N TYR A 283 -0.81 -4.73 13.26
CA TYR A 283 0.18 -3.90 13.94
C TYR A 283 0.56 -2.67 13.10
N TYR A 284 0.80 -2.83 11.79
CA TYR A 284 1.11 -1.71 10.91
C TYR A 284 -0.08 -0.78 10.71
N ALA A 285 -1.29 -1.34 10.59
CA ALA A 285 -2.52 -0.57 10.49
C ALA A 285 -2.83 0.20 11.79
N ASP A 286 -2.55 -0.39 12.96
CA ASP A 286 -2.71 0.26 14.26
C ASP A 286 -1.72 1.42 14.44
N TYR A 287 -0.47 1.26 13.98
CA TYR A 287 0.49 2.35 13.94
C TYR A 287 0.00 3.53 13.08
N VAL A 288 -0.44 3.25 11.87
CA VAL A 288 -1.00 4.27 10.97
C VAL A 288 -2.20 4.97 11.60
N SER A 289 -3.12 4.20 12.17
CA SER A 289 -4.31 4.74 12.85
C SER A 289 -3.94 5.61 14.04
N TYR A 290 -2.93 5.22 14.81
CA TYR A 290 -2.42 6.02 15.94
C TYR A 290 -1.88 7.37 15.48
N ILE A 291 -1.01 7.40 14.46
CA ILE A 291 -0.46 8.66 13.91
C ILE A 291 -1.56 9.57 13.34
N LEU A 292 -2.58 8.99 12.72
CA LEU A 292 -3.73 9.73 12.19
C LEU A 292 -4.72 10.19 13.28
N GLY A 293 -4.56 9.74 14.53
CA GLY A 293 -5.51 9.98 15.62
C GLY A 293 -6.88 9.36 15.36
N ILE A 294 -6.94 8.23 14.65
CA ILE A 294 -8.16 7.46 14.42
C ILE A 294 -8.39 6.58 15.64
N GLU A 295 -9.53 6.76 16.31
CA GLU A 295 -9.93 5.92 17.43
C GLU A 295 -10.29 4.50 16.96
N GLN A 296 -9.86 3.49 17.73
CA GLN A 296 -10.20 2.10 17.51
C GLN A 296 -10.76 1.52 18.82
N GLU A 297 -11.94 0.89 18.76
CA GLU A 297 -12.63 0.37 19.95
C GLU A 297 -11.83 -0.68 20.72
N ASP A 298 -11.03 -1.49 20.03
CA ASP A 298 -10.23 -2.59 20.62
C ASP A 298 -8.72 -2.29 20.69
N ARG A 299 -8.35 -1.03 20.52
CA ARG A 299 -6.93 -0.67 20.53
C ARG A 299 -6.36 -0.76 21.95
N VAL A 300 -5.49 -1.73 22.16
CA VAL A 300 -4.52 -1.62 23.25
C VAL A 300 -3.52 -0.55 22.82
N ASP A 301 -3.41 0.53 23.59
CA ASP A 301 -2.56 1.68 23.25
C ASP A 301 -1.08 1.31 23.32
N LYS A 302 -0.62 0.65 22.25
CA LYS A 302 0.73 0.10 22.16
C LYS A 302 1.75 1.10 21.64
N PHE A 303 1.25 2.18 21.03
CA PHE A 303 2.07 3.28 20.52
C PHE A 303 2.03 4.53 21.40
N ASP A 304 1.34 4.53 22.55
CA ASP A 304 1.14 5.70 23.44
C ASP A 304 2.42 6.39 23.87
N ARG A 305 3.52 5.62 23.96
CA ARG A 305 4.82 6.15 24.35
C ARG A 305 5.53 6.88 23.21
N PHE A 306 5.06 6.71 21.97
CA PHE A 306 5.64 7.36 20.80
C PHE A 306 4.92 8.68 20.53
N ASP A 307 5.62 9.77 20.70
CA ASP A 307 5.13 11.10 20.34
C ASP A 307 5.69 11.46 18.95
N PHE A 308 4.81 11.44 17.94
CA PHE A 308 5.16 11.77 16.56
C PHE A 308 5.66 13.22 16.41
N ALA A 309 5.01 14.16 17.10
CA ALA A 309 5.38 15.57 17.03
C ALA A 309 6.73 15.84 17.70
N ALA A 310 7.04 15.14 18.79
CA ALA A 310 8.33 15.22 19.44
C ALA A 310 9.45 14.55 18.62
N ALA A 311 9.17 13.43 17.97
CA ALA A 311 10.14 12.73 17.12
C ALA A 311 10.44 13.50 15.81
N PHE A 312 9.43 14.19 15.27
CA PHE A 312 9.48 14.89 13.98
C PHE A 312 8.93 16.32 14.08
N PRO A 313 9.53 17.20 14.93
CA PRO A 313 9.07 18.57 15.05
C PRO A 313 9.22 19.28 13.70
N ASP A 314 8.28 20.19 13.39
CA ASP A 314 8.28 21.01 12.17
C ASP A 314 8.49 20.20 10.87
N ASP A 315 8.02 18.95 10.85
CA ASP A 315 8.17 18.04 9.72
C ASP A 315 9.63 17.74 9.33
N VAL A 316 10.53 17.76 10.28
CA VAL A 316 11.98 17.48 10.07
C VAL A 316 12.21 16.12 9.37
N TRP A 317 11.22 15.22 9.37
CA TRP A 317 11.30 13.96 8.64
C TRP A 317 11.53 14.15 7.13
N LYS A 318 11.10 15.28 6.54
CA LYS A 318 11.31 15.58 5.12
C LYS A 318 12.80 15.76 4.80
N GLU A 319 13.50 16.54 5.62
CA GLU A 319 14.96 16.71 5.51
C GLU A 319 15.68 15.37 5.77
N ARG A 320 15.24 14.64 6.80
CA ARG A 320 15.80 13.34 7.15
C ARG A 320 15.56 12.28 6.07
N PHE A 321 14.48 12.37 5.31
CA PHE A 321 14.23 11.52 4.14
C PHE A 321 15.24 11.78 3.03
N ASN A 322 15.55 13.05 2.73
CA ASN A 322 16.58 13.40 1.76
C ASN A 322 17.97 12.91 2.21
N THR A 323 18.27 13.05 3.50
CA THR A 323 19.50 12.54 4.10
C THR A 323 19.58 11.02 4.00
N LEU A 324 18.50 10.31 4.34
CA LEU A 324 18.43 8.85 4.27
C LEU A 324 18.60 8.35 2.82
N LYS A 325 17.90 8.96 1.86
CA LYS A 325 18.03 8.67 0.42
C LYS A 325 19.46 8.85 -0.07
N THR A 326 20.10 9.96 0.30
CA THR A 326 21.49 10.25 -0.06
C THR A 326 22.44 9.23 0.56
N THR A 327 22.24 8.91 1.84
CA THR A 327 23.04 7.90 2.54
C THR A 327 22.92 6.54 1.90
N ILE A 328 21.71 6.09 1.55
CA ILE A 328 21.48 4.83 0.82
C ILE A 328 22.24 4.85 -0.52
N SER A 329 22.17 5.93 -1.26
CA SER A 329 22.88 6.07 -2.55
C SER A 329 24.40 5.98 -2.37
N HIS A 330 24.97 6.61 -1.34
CA HIS A 330 26.39 6.52 -1.01
C HIS A 330 26.77 5.10 -0.58
N MET A 331 25.94 4.43 0.24
CA MET A 331 26.20 3.05 0.65
C MET A 331 26.18 2.08 -0.54
N LYS A 332 25.30 2.29 -1.52
CA LYS A 332 25.32 1.53 -2.78
C LYS A 332 26.64 1.70 -3.53
N LEU A 333 27.09 2.93 -3.71
CA LEU A 333 28.28 3.24 -4.48
C LEU A 333 29.59 2.79 -3.79
N ARG A 334 29.67 2.96 -2.47
CA ARG A 334 30.94 2.82 -1.72
C ARG A 334 31.05 1.49 -0.97
N MET A 335 29.92 0.93 -0.57
CA MET A 335 29.89 -0.26 0.27
C MET A 335 29.30 -1.48 -0.45
N GLY A 336 28.80 -1.31 -1.67
CA GLY A 336 28.11 -2.36 -2.40
C GLY A 336 26.85 -2.84 -1.66
N LEU A 337 26.10 -1.88 -1.07
CA LEU A 337 24.77 -2.15 -0.52
C LEU A 337 23.90 -2.72 -1.64
N LYS A 338 23.92 -4.02 -1.79
CA LYS A 338 23.22 -4.76 -2.84
C LYS A 338 23.47 -4.22 -4.25
N ASP A 339 24.47 -4.73 -4.92
CA ASP A 339 24.83 -4.37 -6.31
C ASP A 339 23.64 -4.62 -7.25
N ASP A 340 22.88 -5.71 -7.01
CA ASP A 340 21.64 -6.06 -7.69
C ASP A 340 20.39 -5.34 -7.16
N ARG A 341 20.55 -4.53 -6.10
CA ARG A 341 19.46 -3.83 -5.39
C ARG A 341 18.38 -4.74 -4.78
N ILE A 342 18.65 -6.05 -4.67
CA ILE A 342 17.73 -7.06 -4.18
C ILE A 342 18.30 -7.77 -2.97
N PHE A 343 17.64 -7.65 -1.82
CA PHE A 343 17.94 -8.43 -0.63
C PHE A 343 17.37 -9.85 -0.81
N SER A 344 18.13 -10.85 -0.43
CA SER A 344 17.69 -12.25 -0.55
C SER A 344 16.59 -12.63 0.44
N SER A 345 16.34 -11.80 1.45
CA SER A 345 15.37 -12.07 2.52
C SER A 345 15.17 -10.84 3.40
N TRP A 346 14.08 -10.84 4.18
CA TRP A 346 13.79 -9.84 5.21
C TRP A 346 14.91 -9.70 6.23
N TYR A 347 15.53 -10.80 6.65
CA TYR A 347 16.60 -10.72 7.65
C TYR A 347 17.83 -9.97 7.12
N GLU A 348 18.16 -10.13 5.86
CA GLU A 348 19.25 -9.39 5.24
C GLU A 348 18.91 -7.90 5.15
N ALA A 349 17.70 -7.56 4.70
CA ALA A 349 17.22 -6.19 4.66
C ALA A 349 17.21 -5.55 6.07
N ASP A 350 16.77 -6.27 7.09
CA ASP A 350 16.67 -5.79 8.46
C ASP A 350 18.06 -5.39 9.04
N TYR A 351 19.09 -6.19 8.79
CA TYR A 351 20.44 -5.85 9.24
C TYR A 351 20.97 -4.57 8.60
N TRP A 352 20.62 -4.32 7.35
CA TRP A 352 21.02 -3.10 6.65
C TRP A 352 20.16 -1.89 7.03
N LEU A 353 18.88 -2.06 7.26
CA LEU A 353 17.93 -0.95 7.27
C LEU A 353 17.51 -0.51 8.67
N PHE A 354 17.45 -1.38 9.69
CA PHE A 354 17.01 -0.97 11.02
C PHE A 354 17.93 0.10 11.62
N GLY A 355 19.21 -0.17 11.77
CA GLY A 355 20.15 0.79 12.34
C GLY A 355 20.29 2.05 11.48
N LEU A 356 20.33 1.88 10.15
CA LEU A 356 20.38 3.01 9.22
C LEU A 356 19.19 3.96 9.43
N MET A 357 17.98 3.42 9.37
CA MET A 357 16.77 4.24 9.53
C MET A 357 16.62 4.79 10.94
N TYR A 358 16.98 4.02 11.96
CA TYR A 358 16.93 4.48 13.33
C TYR A 358 17.81 5.73 13.51
N TYR A 359 19.08 5.66 13.16
CA TYR A 359 19.97 6.78 13.38
C TYR A 359 19.72 7.96 12.45
N VAL A 360 19.45 7.72 11.18
CA VAL A 360 19.25 8.83 10.22
C VAL A 360 17.86 9.45 10.35
N LEU A 361 16.81 8.61 10.44
CA LEU A 361 15.45 9.12 10.42
C LEU A 361 14.96 9.52 11.82
N PHE A 362 15.16 8.70 12.85
CA PHE A 362 14.64 8.98 14.20
C PHE A 362 15.59 9.87 15.01
N GLU A 363 16.89 9.60 14.99
CA GLU A 363 17.88 10.35 15.73
C GLU A 363 18.43 11.58 15.00
N GLY A 364 18.20 11.68 13.67
CA GLY A 364 18.72 12.79 12.84
C GLY A 364 20.26 12.82 12.73
N ARG A 365 20.90 11.66 12.86
CA ARG A 365 22.36 11.52 12.82
C ARG A 365 22.83 11.08 11.44
N MET A 366 24.10 11.32 11.14
CA MET A 366 24.72 10.92 9.88
C MET A 366 25.59 9.68 10.06
N ILE A 367 25.77 8.90 8.98
CA ILE A 367 26.55 7.66 8.96
C ILE A 367 27.92 7.91 8.35
N ARG A 368 28.97 7.45 9.02
CA ARG A 368 30.36 7.42 8.52
C ARG A 368 30.59 6.11 7.75
N GLU A 369 30.16 6.04 6.53
CA GLU A 369 30.09 4.81 5.73
C GLU A 369 31.45 4.10 5.55
N GLN A 370 32.54 4.85 5.47
CA GLN A 370 33.89 4.33 5.24
C GLN A 370 34.75 4.29 6.52
N TYR A 371 34.15 4.52 7.68
CA TYR A 371 34.88 4.53 8.92
C TYR A 371 35.33 3.12 9.31
N VAL A 372 36.54 3.02 9.82
CA VAL A 372 37.12 1.76 10.34
C VAL A 372 37.19 1.85 11.85
N VAL A 373 36.57 0.89 12.50
CA VAL A 373 36.53 0.79 13.96
C VAL A 373 37.40 -0.38 14.41
N VAL A 374 38.00 -0.27 15.57
CA VAL A 374 38.68 -1.41 16.21
C VAL A 374 37.67 -2.07 17.16
N ASN A 375 37.27 -3.32 16.87
CA ASN A 375 36.32 -4.05 17.70
C ASN A 375 36.99 -4.59 19.01
N ASP A 376 36.20 -5.14 19.91
CA ASP A 376 36.66 -5.69 21.20
C ASP A 376 37.74 -6.78 21.09
N ARG A 377 37.90 -7.36 19.89
CA ARG A 377 38.95 -8.35 19.60
C ARG A 377 40.19 -7.73 18.96
N GLY A 378 40.32 -6.41 18.93
CA GLY A 378 41.43 -5.69 18.35
C GLY A 378 41.50 -5.73 16.81
N ARG A 379 40.40 -6.11 16.13
CA ARG A 379 40.35 -6.17 14.67
C ARG A 379 39.80 -4.88 14.07
N HIS A 380 40.40 -4.42 12.99
CA HIS A 380 39.85 -3.36 12.18
C HIS A 380 38.63 -3.87 11.41
N VAL A 381 37.46 -3.27 11.65
CA VAL A 381 36.20 -3.64 11.04
C VAL A 381 35.55 -2.41 10.39
N THR A 382 34.74 -2.66 9.38
CA THR A 382 33.92 -1.65 8.69
C THR A 382 32.45 -2.00 8.88
N LEU A 383 31.56 -1.02 8.74
CA LEU A 383 30.13 -1.24 8.81
C LEU A 383 29.67 -2.41 7.91
N LYS A 384 30.14 -2.44 6.66
CA LYS A 384 29.87 -3.53 5.72
C LYS A 384 30.32 -4.90 6.26
N SER A 385 31.52 -4.98 6.84
CA SER A 385 32.06 -6.25 7.34
C SER A 385 31.33 -6.76 8.56
N GLU A 386 30.85 -5.86 9.44
CA GLU A 386 30.07 -6.26 10.63
C GLU A 386 28.69 -6.72 10.26
N ILE A 387 27.98 -5.98 9.37
CA ILE A 387 26.69 -6.41 8.83
C ILE A 387 26.81 -7.76 8.11
N GLY A 388 27.84 -7.91 7.25
CA GLY A 388 28.10 -9.18 6.54
C GLY A 388 28.32 -10.34 7.52
N THR A 389 29.12 -10.14 8.58
CA THR A 389 29.36 -11.15 9.61
C THR A 389 28.08 -11.55 10.35
N ALA A 390 27.22 -10.57 10.66
CA ALA A 390 25.95 -10.82 11.32
C ALA A 390 25.00 -11.64 10.43
N ILE A 391 24.91 -11.31 9.15
CA ILE A 391 24.11 -12.05 8.17
C ILE A 391 24.63 -13.47 7.98
N GLU A 392 25.95 -13.67 7.86
CA GLU A 392 26.56 -15.01 7.71
C GLU A 392 26.35 -15.88 8.94
N ARG A 393 26.50 -15.32 10.14
CA ARG A 393 26.21 -16.02 11.38
C ARG A 393 24.77 -16.52 11.42
N MET A 394 23.83 -15.69 11.00
CA MET A 394 22.42 -16.06 10.97
C MET A 394 22.15 -17.13 9.91
N ARG A 395 22.77 -17.07 8.74
CA ARG A 395 22.63 -18.07 7.69
C ARG A 395 23.14 -19.45 8.13
N SER A 396 24.12 -19.49 9.02
CA SER A 396 24.66 -20.74 9.53
C SER A 396 23.82 -21.39 10.63
N ASP A 397 22.85 -20.66 11.20
CA ASP A 397 21.95 -21.16 12.24
C ASP A 397 20.62 -21.64 11.63
N SER A 398 20.46 -22.95 11.50
CA SER A 398 19.26 -23.57 10.93
C SER A 398 17.99 -23.31 11.75
N SER A 399 18.11 -23.08 13.06
CA SER A 399 16.98 -22.75 13.93
C SER A 399 16.47 -21.33 13.65
N PHE A 400 17.38 -20.44 13.35
CA PHE A 400 17.10 -19.06 13.00
C PHE A 400 16.40 -18.96 11.64
N LEU A 401 16.89 -19.66 10.63
CA LEU A 401 16.29 -19.62 9.27
C LEU A 401 14.84 -20.11 9.28
N LYS A 402 14.52 -21.15 10.03
CA LYS A 402 13.15 -21.68 10.14
C LYS A 402 12.18 -20.73 10.87
N ASN A 403 12.67 -19.80 11.63
CA ASN A 403 11.88 -18.95 12.51
C ASN A 403 12.19 -17.46 12.32
N SER A 404 12.86 -17.09 11.23
CA SER A 404 13.38 -15.72 11.01
C SER A 404 12.30 -14.63 11.12
N ASN A 405 11.06 -14.98 10.85
CA ASN A 405 9.91 -14.08 10.91
C ASN A 405 9.24 -13.98 12.30
N ARG A 406 9.68 -14.74 13.30
CA ARG A 406 9.13 -14.58 14.66
C ARG A 406 9.57 -13.26 15.27
N VAL A 407 8.66 -12.63 16.02
CA VAL A 407 8.88 -11.33 16.69
C VAL A 407 10.19 -11.29 17.48
N THR A 408 10.53 -12.36 18.20
CA THR A 408 11.78 -12.46 18.95
C THR A 408 13.02 -12.27 18.05
N PHE A 409 13.01 -12.87 16.86
CA PHE A 409 14.13 -12.75 15.93
C PHE A 409 14.16 -11.39 15.22
N ILE A 410 13.01 -10.77 14.99
CA ILE A 410 12.94 -9.38 14.49
C ILE A 410 13.56 -8.44 15.52
N ARG A 411 13.18 -8.57 16.80
CA ARG A 411 13.75 -7.78 17.91
C ARG A 411 15.26 -7.95 18.04
N ASN A 412 15.76 -9.17 17.92
CA ASN A 412 17.19 -9.43 17.98
C ASN A 412 17.94 -8.75 16.81
N ARG A 413 17.43 -8.85 15.60
CA ARG A 413 18.03 -8.15 14.43
C ARG A 413 17.98 -6.64 14.58
N LEU A 414 16.88 -6.11 15.09
CA LEU A 414 16.72 -4.67 15.34
C LEU A 414 17.80 -4.16 16.32
N VAL A 415 17.90 -4.78 17.49
CA VAL A 415 18.91 -4.40 18.49
C VAL A 415 20.32 -4.55 17.94
N GLU A 416 20.60 -5.68 17.28
CA GLU A 416 21.93 -5.93 16.73
C GLU A 416 22.30 -4.97 15.62
N SER A 417 21.37 -4.71 14.68
CA SER A 417 21.59 -3.71 13.62
C SER A 417 21.88 -2.32 14.21
N CYS A 418 21.08 -1.87 15.19
CA CYS A 418 21.30 -0.58 15.84
C CYS A 418 22.66 -0.55 16.59
N ASN A 419 23.04 -1.62 17.28
CA ASN A 419 24.34 -1.71 17.95
C ASN A 419 25.50 -1.65 16.96
N ILE A 420 25.42 -2.33 15.83
CA ILE A 420 26.43 -2.25 14.76
C ILE A 420 26.57 -0.80 14.29
N TYR A 421 25.47 -0.16 13.94
CA TYR A 421 25.49 1.23 13.42
C TYR A 421 25.97 2.24 14.46
N SER A 422 25.79 2.01 15.76
CA SER A 422 26.16 2.95 16.84
C SER A 422 27.61 3.42 16.78
N SER A 423 28.51 2.57 16.33
CA SER A 423 29.94 2.88 16.18
C SER A 423 30.27 3.73 14.92
N TYR A 424 29.32 3.92 14.03
CA TYR A 424 29.51 4.58 12.74
C TYR A 424 28.68 5.87 12.59
N VAL A 425 28.00 6.32 13.63
CA VAL A 425 27.22 7.56 13.63
C VAL A 425 28.00 8.77 14.16
N TYR A 426 27.56 9.98 13.78
CA TYR A 426 28.11 11.25 14.29
C TYR A 426 27.08 12.36 14.28
#